data_799ab586ca6deb8bb86e5f4177ccc93b
#
_entry.id   799ab586ca6deb8bb86e5f4177ccc93b
#
_cell.length_a   1.000
_cell.length_b   1.000
_cell.length_c   1.000
_cell.angle_alpha   90.00
_cell.angle_beta   90.00
_cell.angle_gamma   90.00
#
_symmetry.space_group_name_H-M   'P 1'
#
loop_
_entity.id
_entity.type
_entity.pdbx_description
1 polymer ?
#
loop_
_entity_poly.entity_id
_entity_poly.type
_entity_poly.pdbx_seq_one_letter_code
_entity_poly.pdbx_strand_id
1 'polypeptide(L)'
;LGILKLGAEINDGIDGWIGLGKKLSKLFQQKKIVSIDADGAASIAIELISQKEKIVKLEKIHETTINLVDVSFMLPQNISLSAKPHNYYIQAYRINDEEVYVVGVTSTGNADIIKHFGFNPYGIRDIKL
;
A
#
# COMPACT_ATOMS: atom_id res chain seq x y z
N LEU A 1 -4.78 -15.00 -8.29
CA LEU A 1 -4.04 -14.33 -7.21
C LEU A 1 -4.43 -14.95 -5.87
N GLY A 2 -3.42 -15.30 -5.06
CA GLY A 2 -3.67 -15.77 -3.71
C GLY A 2 -4.07 -14.62 -2.77
N ILE A 3 -4.53 -14.98 -1.58
CA ILE A 3 -4.83 -14.00 -0.54
C ILE A 3 -3.51 -13.57 0.10
N LEU A 4 -3.28 -12.26 0.20
CA LEU A 4 -2.10 -11.71 0.86
C LEU A 4 -2.37 -11.62 2.37
N LYS A 5 -1.91 -12.60 3.11
CA LYS A 5 -2.10 -12.66 4.56
C LYS A 5 -0.97 -11.95 5.30
N LEU A 6 -1.32 -11.34 6.44
CA LEU A 6 -0.32 -10.74 7.33
C LEU A 6 0.68 -11.80 7.78
N GLY A 7 1.97 -11.49 7.70
CA GLY A 7 3.05 -12.38 8.09
C GLY A 7 3.39 -13.48 7.09
N ALA A 8 2.63 -13.62 6.00
CA ALA A 8 2.90 -14.63 4.98
C ALA A 8 3.89 -14.10 3.96
N GLU A 9 4.88 -14.93 3.61
CA GLU A 9 5.82 -14.61 2.55
C GLU A 9 5.23 -15.00 1.20
N ILE A 10 5.41 -14.13 0.22
CA ILE A 10 5.02 -14.38 -1.16
C ILE A 10 6.27 -14.27 -2.02
N ASN A 11 6.67 -15.38 -2.63
CA ASN A 11 7.76 -15.40 -3.60
C ASN A 11 7.23 -15.52 -5.02
N ASP A 12 6.09 -16.21 -5.16
CA ASP A 12 5.40 -16.37 -6.43
C ASP A 12 4.17 -15.47 -6.47
N GLY A 13 3.79 -15.02 -7.65
CA GLY A 13 2.60 -14.19 -7.81
C GLY A 13 2.82 -12.71 -7.57
N ILE A 14 4.06 -12.28 -7.26
CA ILE A 14 4.40 -10.86 -7.09
C ILE A 14 4.06 -10.09 -8.36
N ASP A 15 4.39 -10.63 -9.53
CA ASP A 15 4.08 -10.00 -10.82
C ASP A 15 2.57 -9.83 -11.02
N GLY A 16 1.77 -10.77 -10.52
CA GLY A 16 0.32 -10.66 -10.55
C GLY A 16 -0.19 -9.50 -9.71
N TRP A 17 0.36 -9.32 -8.52
CA TRP A 17 0.01 -8.19 -7.65
C TRP A 17 0.42 -6.86 -8.27
N ILE A 18 1.63 -6.79 -8.86
CA ILE A 18 2.11 -5.59 -9.57
C ILE A 18 1.18 -5.28 -10.75
N GLY A 19 0.84 -6.27 -11.54
CA GLY A 19 -0.06 -6.11 -12.68
C GLY A 19 -1.44 -5.62 -12.28
N LEU A 20 -1.98 -6.15 -11.19
CA LEU A 20 -3.27 -5.71 -10.66
C LEU A 20 -3.19 -4.25 -10.19
N GLY A 21 -2.10 -3.87 -9.51
CA GLY A 21 -1.90 -2.49 -9.07
C GLY A 21 -1.86 -1.52 -10.24
N LYS A 22 -1.16 -1.86 -11.31
CA LYS A 22 -1.12 -1.05 -12.54
C LYS A 22 -2.51 -0.91 -13.16
N LYS A 23 -3.26 -2.00 -13.21
CA LYS A 23 -4.62 -2.00 -13.77
C LYS A 23 -5.55 -1.11 -12.94
N LEU A 24 -5.50 -1.24 -11.61
CA LEU A 24 -6.33 -0.43 -10.73
C LEU A 24 -6.00 1.05 -10.85
N SER A 25 -4.72 1.41 -10.88
CA SER A 25 -4.30 2.80 -11.05
C SER A 25 -4.82 3.37 -12.36
N LYS A 26 -4.76 2.59 -13.44
CA LYS A 26 -5.29 3.00 -14.74
C LYS A 26 -6.81 3.21 -14.70
N LEU A 27 -7.54 2.32 -14.02
CA LEU A 27 -8.99 2.43 -13.89
C LEU A 27 -9.38 3.69 -13.10
N PHE A 28 -8.63 4.06 -12.06
CA PHE A 28 -8.86 5.32 -11.35
C PHE A 28 -8.63 6.52 -12.26
N GLN A 29 -7.55 6.52 -13.04
CA GLN A 29 -7.27 7.59 -14.00
C GLN A 29 -8.38 7.75 -15.03
N GLN A 30 -9.00 6.65 -15.43
CA GLN A 30 -10.11 6.63 -16.38
C GLN A 30 -11.47 6.86 -15.72
N LYS A 31 -11.49 7.05 -14.40
CA LYS A 31 -12.73 7.24 -13.62
C LYS A 31 -13.71 6.06 -13.74
N LYS A 32 -13.19 4.84 -13.96
CA LYS A 32 -14.01 3.64 -14.10
C LYS A 32 -14.26 2.93 -12.78
N ILE A 33 -13.47 3.24 -11.75
CA ILE A 33 -13.70 2.78 -10.38
C ILE A 33 -13.60 3.97 -9.44
N VAL A 34 -14.33 3.91 -8.33
CA VAL A 34 -14.39 5.01 -7.36
C VAL A 34 -13.80 4.65 -6.01
N SER A 35 -13.66 3.37 -5.70
CA SER A 35 -13.04 2.95 -4.44
C SER A 35 -12.46 1.54 -4.54
N ILE A 36 -11.53 1.25 -3.63
CA ILE A 36 -10.89 -0.06 -3.48
C ILE A 36 -10.94 -0.48 -2.01
N ASP A 37 -10.85 -1.79 -1.79
CA ASP A 37 -10.72 -2.38 -0.47
C ASP A 37 -9.23 -2.54 -0.10
N ALA A 38 -8.96 -3.22 1.02
CA ALA A 38 -7.60 -3.43 1.52
C ALA A 38 -6.75 -4.26 0.53
N ASP A 39 -7.34 -5.22 -0.17
CA ASP A 39 -6.60 -6.01 -1.15
C ASP A 39 -6.24 -5.20 -2.38
N GLY A 40 -7.15 -4.33 -2.84
CA GLY A 40 -6.84 -3.38 -3.90
C GLY A 40 -5.74 -2.42 -3.48
N ALA A 41 -5.79 -1.94 -2.24
CA ALA A 41 -4.75 -1.08 -1.68
C ALA A 41 -3.40 -1.81 -1.64
N ALA A 42 -3.39 -3.09 -1.26
CA ALA A 42 -2.16 -3.89 -1.27
C ALA A 42 -1.55 -3.97 -2.67
N SER A 43 -2.37 -4.18 -3.69
CA SER A 43 -1.89 -4.23 -5.08
C SER A 43 -1.23 -2.92 -5.50
N ILE A 44 -1.86 -1.78 -5.16
CA ILE A 44 -1.30 -0.46 -5.47
C ILE A 44 -0.01 -0.21 -4.70
N ALA A 45 0.04 -0.59 -3.41
CA ALA A 45 1.24 -0.44 -2.59
C ALA A 45 2.40 -1.26 -3.15
N ILE A 46 2.16 -2.52 -3.52
CA ILE A 46 3.18 -3.40 -4.07
C ILE A 46 3.71 -2.87 -5.40
N GLU A 47 2.81 -2.37 -6.26
CA GLU A 47 3.22 -1.77 -7.52
C GLU A 47 4.09 -0.53 -7.28
N LEU A 48 3.72 0.32 -6.34
CA LEU A 48 4.50 1.51 -6.00
C LEU A 48 5.91 1.13 -5.50
N ILE A 49 6.02 0.12 -4.64
CA ILE A 49 7.31 -0.37 -4.16
C ILE A 49 8.13 -0.92 -5.32
N SER A 50 7.49 -1.61 -6.26
CA SER A 50 8.18 -2.20 -7.43
C SER A 50 8.83 -1.14 -8.31
N GLN A 51 8.37 0.10 -8.26
CA GLN A 51 8.99 1.21 -8.98
C GLN A 51 10.30 1.66 -8.31
N LYS A 52 10.51 1.30 -7.05
CA LYS A 52 11.71 1.68 -6.30
C LYS A 52 12.78 0.61 -6.33
N GLU A 53 12.38 -0.66 -6.29
CA GLU A 53 13.31 -1.77 -6.36
C GLU A 53 12.61 -3.04 -6.84
N LYS A 54 13.42 -3.97 -7.35
CA LYS A 54 12.90 -5.27 -7.79
C LYS A 54 12.49 -6.09 -6.58
N ILE A 55 11.24 -6.56 -6.58
CA ILE A 55 10.70 -7.39 -5.52
C ILE A 55 10.90 -8.85 -5.89
N VAL A 56 11.72 -9.55 -5.14
CA VAL A 56 11.92 -11.00 -5.26
C VAL A 56 11.15 -11.72 -4.16
N LYS A 57 11.10 -11.12 -2.96
CA LYS A 57 10.46 -11.69 -1.79
C LYS A 57 9.64 -10.60 -1.11
N LEU A 58 8.42 -10.93 -0.71
CA LEU A 58 7.49 -9.98 -0.12
C LEU A 58 6.81 -10.58 1.10
N GLU A 59 6.77 -9.83 2.18
CA GLU A 59 6.01 -10.19 3.37
C GLU A 59 5.23 -8.98 3.86
N LYS A 60 3.93 -9.14 4.05
CA LYS A 60 3.11 -8.09 4.65
C LYS A 60 3.22 -8.20 6.16
N ILE A 61 3.82 -7.21 6.83
CA ILE A 61 4.13 -7.26 8.25
C ILE A 61 3.19 -6.45 9.12
N HIS A 62 2.42 -5.53 8.54
CA HIS A 62 1.46 -4.72 9.29
C HIS A 62 0.37 -4.19 8.38
N GLU A 63 -0.83 -4.05 8.94
CA GLU A 63 -1.95 -3.44 8.25
C GLU A 63 -2.85 -2.72 9.24
N THR A 64 -3.23 -1.50 8.92
CA THR A 64 -4.18 -0.71 9.68
C THR A 64 -5.11 -0.01 8.70
N THR A 65 -6.40 -0.02 9.00
CA THR A 65 -7.39 0.73 8.23
C THR A 65 -7.95 1.84 9.10
N ILE A 66 -7.88 3.07 8.61
CA ILE A 66 -8.47 4.23 9.27
C ILE A 66 -9.75 4.59 8.52
N ASN A 67 -10.88 4.59 9.25
CA ASN A 67 -12.15 4.97 8.66
C ASN A 67 -12.28 6.50 8.70
N LEU A 68 -12.18 7.13 7.54
CA LEU A 68 -12.20 8.58 7.42
C LEU A 68 -13.59 9.18 7.63
N VAL A 69 -14.63 8.36 7.57
CA VAL A 69 -15.99 8.82 7.86
C VAL A 69 -16.09 9.30 9.31
N ASP A 70 -15.39 8.64 10.22
CA ASP A 70 -15.40 8.98 11.66
C ASP A 70 -14.77 10.33 11.95
N VAL A 71 -13.96 10.87 11.05
CA VAL A 71 -13.30 12.17 11.18
C VAL A 71 -13.77 13.17 10.13
N SER A 72 -14.81 12.84 9.38
CA SER A 72 -15.28 13.67 8.25
C SER A 72 -15.76 15.06 8.72
N PHE A 73 -16.26 15.16 9.94
CA PHE A 73 -16.70 16.45 10.49
C PHE A 73 -15.55 17.44 10.72
N MET A 74 -14.32 16.95 10.72
CA MET A 74 -13.12 17.78 10.86
C MET A 74 -12.59 18.28 9.52
N LEU A 75 -13.17 17.85 8.41
CA LEU A 75 -12.73 18.23 7.08
C LEU A 75 -13.38 19.56 6.65
N PRO A 76 -12.67 20.39 5.88
CA PRO A 76 -13.30 21.61 5.34
C PRO A 76 -14.52 21.29 4.51
N GLN A 77 -15.57 22.09 4.67
CA GLN A 77 -16.85 21.86 3.99
C GLN A 77 -16.79 22.07 2.47
N ASN A 78 -15.74 22.71 1.98
CA ASN A 78 -15.57 22.97 0.55
C ASN A 78 -14.95 21.78 -0.22
N ILE A 79 -14.65 20.68 0.47
CA ILE A 79 -14.14 19.48 -0.20
C ILE A 79 -15.30 18.74 -0.85
N SER A 80 -15.13 18.40 -2.13
CA SER A 80 -16.15 17.67 -2.88
C SER A 80 -16.37 16.28 -2.28
N LEU A 81 -17.63 15.94 -1.97
CA LEU A 81 -18.01 14.64 -1.41
C LEU A 81 -17.76 13.49 -2.39
N SER A 82 -17.89 13.75 -3.70
CA SER A 82 -17.73 12.72 -4.72
C SER A 82 -16.27 12.23 -4.87
N ALA A 83 -15.31 13.03 -4.41
CA ALA A 83 -13.88 12.71 -4.48
C ALA A 83 -13.27 12.34 -3.14
N LYS A 84 -14.06 12.25 -2.07
CA LYS A 84 -13.54 11.95 -0.73
C LYS A 84 -13.23 10.46 -0.56
N PRO A 85 -12.01 10.11 -0.13
CA PRO A 85 -11.76 8.75 0.32
C PRO A 85 -12.52 8.49 1.62
N HIS A 86 -13.06 7.28 1.78
CA HIS A 86 -13.73 6.88 3.01
C HIS A 86 -12.85 5.99 3.90
N ASN A 87 -11.77 5.46 3.37
CA ASN A 87 -10.78 4.69 4.13
C ASN A 87 -9.37 5.09 3.75
N TYR A 88 -8.47 4.96 4.72
CA TYR A 88 -7.04 5.09 4.52
C TYR A 88 -6.38 3.82 5.01
N TYR A 89 -5.67 3.14 4.11
CA TYR A 89 -5.00 1.88 4.41
C TYR A 89 -3.53 2.13 4.62
N ILE A 90 -3.02 1.76 5.80
CA ILE A 90 -1.60 1.83 6.11
C ILE A 90 -1.08 0.40 6.15
N GLN A 91 -0.15 0.10 5.28
CA GLN A 91 0.39 -1.25 5.12
C GLN A 91 1.91 -1.20 5.14
N ALA A 92 2.51 -2.14 5.86
CA ALA A 92 3.97 -2.25 5.91
C ALA A 92 4.38 -3.58 5.29
N TYR A 93 5.41 -3.53 4.44
CA TYR A 93 5.94 -4.67 3.72
C TYR A 93 7.43 -4.80 3.93
N ARG A 94 7.87 -6.02 4.23
CA ARG A 94 9.29 -6.35 4.20
C ARG A 94 9.62 -6.89 2.81
N ILE A 95 10.63 -6.28 2.19
CA ILE A 95 11.01 -6.57 0.82
C ILE A 95 12.40 -7.20 0.82
N ASN A 96 12.51 -8.39 0.22
CA ASN A 96 13.79 -9.08 0.02
C ASN A 96 14.56 -9.32 1.33
N ASP A 97 13.86 -9.43 2.46
CA ASP A 97 14.43 -9.59 3.81
C ASP A 97 15.33 -8.43 4.26
N GLU A 98 15.43 -7.36 3.49
CA GLU A 98 16.40 -6.28 3.74
C GLU A 98 15.74 -4.92 3.99
N GLU A 99 14.58 -4.67 3.39
CA GLU A 99 13.96 -3.37 3.40
C GLU A 99 12.53 -3.44 3.90
N VAL A 100 12.11 -2.39 4.63
CA VAL A 100 10.72 -2.24 5.04
C VAL A 100 10.16 -0.96 4.43
N TYR A 101 9.01 -1.09 3.79
CA TYR A 101 8.26 0.03 3.25
C TYR A 101 6.93 0.14 3.98
N VAL A 102 6.62 1.34 4.45
CA VAL A 102 5.30 1.66 4.99
C VAL A 102 4.60 2.53 3.94
N VAL A 103 3.47 2.07 3.46
CA VAL A 103 2.74 2.71 2.37
C VAL A 103 1.34 3.06 2.86
N GLY A 104 0.92 4.30 2.59
CA GLY A 104 -0.45 4.73 2.82
C GLY A 104 -1.19 4.78 1.51
N VAL A 105 -2.36 4.16 1.45
CA VAL A 105 -3.20 4.13 0.25
C VAL A 105 -4.61 4.54 0.63
N THR A 106 -5.14 5.55 -0.06
CA THR A 106 -6.54 5.93 0.13
C THR A 106 -7.46 4.99 -0.64
N SER A 107 -8.71 4.87 -0.20
CA SER A 107 -9.72 4.08 -0.93
C SER A 107 -10.00 4.63 -2.33
N THR A 108 -9.56 5.84 -2.63
CA THR A 108 -9.66 6.46 -3.96
C THR A 108 -8.41 6.26 -4.82
N GLY A 109 -7.46 5.43 -4.37
CA GLY A 109 -6.33 5.01 -5.18
C GLY A 109 -5.07 5.86 -5.08
N ASN A 110 -5.03 6.87 -4.22
CA ASN A 110 -3.82 7.66 -3.99
C ASN A 110 -2.90 6.94 -3.02
N ALA A 111 -1.63 6.80 -3.38
CA ALA A 111 -0.67 6.06 -2.58
C ALA A 111 0.63 6.83 -2.41
N ASP A 112 1.18 6.77 -1.20
CA ASP A 112 2.46 7.37 -0.87
C ASP A 112 3.28 6.43 0.02
N ILE A 113 4.59 6.42 -0.21
CA ILE A 113 5.50 5.75 0.71
C ILE A 113 5.69 6.69 1.91
N ILE A 114 5.13 6.29 3.05
CA ILE A 114 5.21 7.08 4.28
C ILE A 114 6.60 6.98 4.88
N LYS A 115 7.18 5.77 4.84
CA LYS A 115 8.47 5.50 5.45
C LYS A 115 9.15 4.34 4.74
N HIS A 116 10.47 4.42 4.61
CA HIS A 116 11.30 3.37 4.06
C HIS A 116 12.57 3.28 4.89
N PHE A 117 12.91 2.08 5.36
CA PHE A 117 14.11 1.87 6.13
C PHE A 117 14.67 0.47 5.91
N GLY A 118 15.98 0.32 6.14
CA GLY A 118 16.63 -0.97 6.09
C GLY A 118 16.25 -1.81 7.30
N PHE A 119 16.08 -3.11 7.09
CA PHE A 119 15.79 -4.06 8.14
C PHE A 119 16.99 -5.00 8.32
N ASN A 120 17.47 -5.09 9.56
CA ASN A 120 18.53 -6.03 9.90
C ASN A 120 17.95 -7.09 10.85
N PRO A 121 17.83 -8.37 10.41
CA PRO A 121 17.26 -9.43 11.24
C PRO A 121 18.06 -9.73 12.50
N TYR A 122 19.30 -9.27 12.59
CA TYR A 122 20.14 -9.47 13.77
C TYR A 122 20.05 -8.32 14.77
N GLY A 123 19.17 -7.36 14.54
CA GLY A 123 18.95 -6.24 15.45
C GLY A 123 20.00 -5.14 15.39
N ILE A 124 21.01 -5.29 14.54
CA ILE A 124 22.02 -4.25 14.34
C ILE A 124 21.55 -3.35 13.23
N ARG A 125 21.31 -2.10 13.55
CA ARG A 125 20.92 -1.11 12.55
C ARG A 125 22.14 -0.44 11.98
N ASP A 126 22.28 -0.49 10.66
CA ASP A 126 23.13 0.44 9.96
C ASP A 126 22.41 1.78 9.94
N ILE A 127 22.83 2.65 10.83
CA ILE A 127 22.33 4.03 10.82
C ILE A 127 23.08 4.74 9.71
N LYS A 128 22.42 4.86 8.56
CA LYS A 128 22.90 5.75 7.51
C LYS A 128 22.39 7.14 7.82
N LEU A 129 23.27 7.93 8.28
CA LEU A 129 22.99 9.35 8.50
C LEU A 129 23.08 10.14 7.19
#